data_c7fd2e35271a03211e8f279ce4fc5337
#
_entry.id   c7fd2e35271a03211e8f279ce4fc5337
#
_cell.length_a   1.000
_cell.length_b   1.000
_cell.length_c   1.000
_cell.angle_alpha   90.00
_cell.angle_beta   90.00
_cell.angle_gamma   90.00
#
_symmetry.space_group_name_H-M   'P 1'
#
loop_
_entity.id
_entity.type
_entity.pdbx_description
1 polymer ?
#
loop_
_entity_poly.entity_id
_entity_poly.type
_entity_poly.pdbx_seq_one_letter_code
_entity_poly.pdbx_strand_id
1 'polypeptide(L)'
;MIDFLRKGFSLLFPFFTLGAAGADLLVEAESFANPGGWKVDAQFIDEMGSPYLLAHGLGEPVADAETVIELPAPGCYHLYARTYNWTSPWHDGEGPGAFAVSVNGVRLPVTLGTAGDCWEWQYAGKVDVDSPSAVVTLTDLSGFDGRCDALYFTTDRDLVPPSEKEPLTSFRRERSAAGKLADGGEYDLVVVGGGIAGMSAAVSAARLGCRVALLQNRPVLGGNNSSEVRVHLGGALDVGPYPRLGNMQKEFGPEREGNARPAEYYEDGRKLDWVMNEPGVKLFLNMHVNEVETDSTGLIRSVTGQDTHTGVRTRFSAPLFADCTGDGSVGYLAGAHYLIGREGRDEFGEPSAPERGDSMTMGASVQWRSRELSEGEDARFPEFHYGLAFNDSTCHPTPMGEWTWETGMHSDQLRGFERVRDYGMLVAYSNWSYIVNRLGLFPDRRLDWVAYVGGKRESRRLLGDYILKEDDLVKRVSHEDGSFAASWSIDL
;
A
#
# COMPACT_ATOMS: atom_id res chain seq x y z
N MET A 1 -9.05 27.57 -22.39
CA MET A 1 -10.36 27.32 -21.80
C MET A 1 -10.09 26.61 -20.49
N ILE A 2 -9.42 27.35 -19.60
CA ILE A 2 -8.92 26.90 -18.29
C ILE A 2 -9.44 27.94 -17.30
N ASP A 3 -10.66 27.74 -16.78
CA ASP A 3 -11.19 28.59 -15.70
C ASP A 3 -12.47 27.98 -15.11
N PHE A 4 -12.36 26.81 -14.44
CA PHE A 4 -13.52 26.24 -13.71
C PHE A 4 -13.15 25.42 -12.47
N LEU A 5 -11.99 25.63 -11.86
CA LEU A 5 -11.61 24.94 -10.63
C LEU A 5 -11.10 25.93 -9.55
N ARG A 6 -11.95 26.91 -9.19
CA ARG A 6 -11.80 27.70 -7.95
C ARG A 6 -13.17 28.00 -7.37
N LYS A 7 -13.84 26.96 -6.87
CA LYS A 7 -14.90 27.13 -5.86
C LYS A 7 -14.44 26.42 -4.60
N GLY A 8 -14.06 27.23 -3.62
CA GLY A 8 -13.59 26.79 -2.32
C GLY A 8 -14.62 25.87 -1.65
N PHE A 9 -14.21 24.66 -1.35
CA PHE A 9 -14.86 23.82 -0.37
C PHE A 9 -14.48 24.38 1.01
N SER A 10 -15.39 25.10 1.60
CA SER A 10 -15.37 25.42 3.04
C SER A 10 -15.67 24.12 3.77
N LEU A 11 -14.65 23.40 4.24
CA LEU A 11 -14.78 22.27 5.13
C LEU A 11 -15.34 22.76 6.46
N LEU A 12 -16.64 22.54 6.70
CA LEU A 12 -17.26 22.65 8.00
C LEU A 12 -16.71 21.51 8.87
N PHE A 13 -15.76 21.83 9.75
CA PHE A 13 -15.32 20.91 10.80
C PHE A 13 -16.46 20.74 11.81
N PRO A 14 -16.83 19.50 12.19
CA PRO A 14 -17.83 19.28 13.22
C PRO A 14 -17.24 19.55 14.61
N PHE A 15 -17.94 20.34 15.40
CA PHE A 15 -17.66 20.53 16.82
C PHE A 15 -17.80 19.20 17.56
N PHE A 16 -16.74 18.78 18.27
CA PHE A 16 -16.79 17.70 19.23
C PHE A 16 -17.23 18.23 20.59
N THR A 17 -18.21 17.58 21.20
CA THR A 17 -18.62 17.85 22.60
C THR A 17 -17.66 17.17 23.56
N LEU A 18 -17.03 17.95 24.43
CA LEU A 18 -16.12 17.54 25.49
C LEU A 18 -16.80 16.67 26.54
N GLY A 19 -16.32 15.42 26.70
CA GLY A 19 -16.36 14.73 27.97
C GLY A 19 -15.13 15.14 28.79
N ALA A 20 -15.26 15.34 30.11
CA ALA A 20 -14.19 15.76 30.99
C ALA A 20 -13.19 14.62 31.27
N ALA A 21 -12.29 14.40 30.35
CA ALA A 21 -10.99 13.73 30.49
C ALA A 21 -9.99 14.65 29.81
N GLY A 22 -8.73 14.72 30.26
CA GLY A 22 -7.74 15.73 29.87
C GLY A 22 -7.79 16.15 28.39
N ALA A 23 -7.46 17.41 28.11
CA ALA A 23 -7.46 17.93 26.75
C ALA A 23 -6.47 17.14 25.89
N ASP A 24 -6.97 16.29 24.99
CA ASP A 24 -6.16 15.46 24.09
C ASP A 24 -6.64 15.60 22.63
N LEU A 25 -5.72 15.35 21.68
CA LEU A 25 -6.00 15.35 20.25
C LEU A 25 -5.14 14.26 19.57
N LEU A 26 -5.81 13.37 18.85
CA LEU A 26 -5.17 12.44 17.93
C LEU A 26 -5.18 13.05 16.52
N VAL A 27 -4.02 13.08 15.87
CA VAL A 27 -3.84 13.54 14.49
C VAL A 27 -3.25 12.38 13.69
N GLU A 28 -4.04 11.81 12.81
CA GLU A 28 -3.57 10.79 11.87
C GLU A 28 -2.69 11.44 10.81
N ALA A 29 -1.48 10.92 10.58
CA ALA A 29 -0.52 11.56 9.70
C ALA A 29 -0.94 11.57 8.23
N GLU A 30 -1.62 10.52 7.77
CA GLU A 30 -2.17 10.43 6.41
C GLU A 30 -3.24 11.50 6.11
N SER A 31 -3.82 12.10 7.15
CA SER A 31 -4.81 13.17 7.01
C SER A 31 -4.22 14.57 6.84
N PHE A 32 -2.89 14.71 6.80
CA PHE A 32 -2.23 15.99 6.62
C PHE A 32 -2.68 16.69 5.35
N ALA A 33 -3.06 17.95 5.45
CA ALA A 33 -3.59 18.74 4.34
C ALA A 33 -2.58 18.92 3.19
N ASN A 34 -1.31 18.96 3.53
CA ASN A 34 -0.20 18.99 2.58
C ASN A 34 0.82 17.90 2.97
N PRO A 35 0.85 16.76 2.30
CA PRO A 35 1.83 15.71 2.60
C PRO A 35 3.24 16.03 2.10
N GLY A 36 3.46 17.15 1.40
CA GLY A 36 4.76 17.50 0.85
C GLY A 36 5.32 16.44 -0.08
N GLY A 37 6.52 15.94 0.23
CA GLY A 37 7.14 14.83 -0.49
C GLY A 37 6.88 13.46 0.10
N TRP A 38 6.17 13.37 1.25
CA TRP A 38 5.83 12.12 1.90
C TRP A 38 4.77 11.36 1.13
N LYS A 39 4.83 10.03 1.20
CA LYS A 39 3.87 9.12 0.57
C LYS A 39 2.89 8.59 1.61
N VAL A 40 1.62 8.47 1.25
CA VAL A 40 0.65 7.73 2.07
C VAL A 40 0.83 6.24 1.78
N ASP A 41 1.28 5.48 2.76
CA ASP A 41 1.41 4.03 2.66
C ASP A 41 0.19 3.36 3.30
N ALA A 42 -0.67 2.81 2.46
CA ALA A 42 -1.93 2.18 2.84
C ALA A 42 -1.89 0.64 2.78
N GLN A 43 -0.71 0.04 2.57
CA GLN A 43 -0.59 -1.41 2.36
C GLN A 43 -0.87 -2.24 3.63
N PHE A 44 -0.72 -1.63 4.81
CA PHE A 44 -0.70 -2.33 6.10
C PHE A 44 -1.84 -1.91 7.03
N ILE A 45 -2.92 -1.33 6.49
CA ILE A 45 -4.08 -0.88 7.27
C ILE A 45 -4.67 -2.01 8.12
N ASP A 46 -4.70 -3.24 7.61
CA ASP A 46 -5.25 -4.38 8.34
C ASP A 46 -4.45 -4.70 9.61
N GLU A 47 -3.16 -4.38 9.66
CA GLU A 47 -2.30 -4.55 10.82
C GLU A 47 -2.23 -3.29 11.68
N MET A 48 -2.18 -2.13 11.03
CA MET A 48 -1.94 -0.83 11.66
C MET A 48 -3.22 -0.15 12.16
N GLY A 49 -4.36 -0.42 11.50
CA GLY A 49 -5.64 0.27 11.72
C GLY A 49 -5.78 1.59 10.94
N SER A 50 -4.69 2.08 10.35
CA SER A 50 -4.61 3.28 9.51
C SER A 50 -3.45 3.17 8.53
N PRO A 51 -3.39 3.98 7.46
CA PRO A 51 -2.17 4.28 6.74
C PRO A 51 -1.15 5.05 7.58
N TYR A 52 0.02 5.29 7.02
CA TYR A 52 1.01 6.20 7.60
C TYR A 52 1.70 7.04 6.52
N LEU A 53 2.36 8.12 6.92
CA LEU A 53 3.25 8.88 6.05
C LEU A 53 4.65 8.28 6.03
N LEU A 54 5.19 8.13 4.81
CA LEU A 54 6.51 7.56 4.52
C LEU A 54 7.37 8.58 3.78
N ALA A 55 8.52 8.96 4.36
CA ALA A 55 9.51 9.87 3.75
C ALA A 55 10.41 9.10 2.77
N HIS A 56 9.91 8.83 1.57
CA HIS A 56 10.56 7.99 0.56
C HIS A 56 11.42 8.83 -0.40
N GLY A 57 12.59 9.27 0.08
CA GLY A 57 13.46 10.22 -0.60
C GLY A 57 14.70 9.63 -1.27
N LEU A 58 14.91 8.29 -1.20
CA LEU A 58 16.04 7.60 -1.83
C LEU A 58 17.41 8.14 -1.37
N GLY A 59 17.51 8.51 -0.08
CA GLY A 59 18.72 9.08 0.52
C GLY A 59 18.82 10.59 0.45
N GLU A 60 17.81 11.28 -0.05
CA GLU A 60 17.68 12.74 -0.02
C GLU A 60 16.38 13.13 0.71
N PRO A 61 16.45 14.05 1.70
CA PRO A 61 15.25 14.49 2.41
C PRO A 61 14.16 14.99 1.47
N VAL A 62 12.92 14.55 1.72
CA VAL A 62 11.76 15.00 0.96
C VAL A 62 11.20 16.32 1.51
N ALA A 63 10.35 16.99 0.75
CA ALA A 63 9.68 18.21 1.21
C ALA A 63 8.79 17.93 2.42
N ASP A 64 8.74 18.89 3.34
CA ASP A 64 7.99 18.82 4.59
C ASP A 64 6.50 18.50 4.37
N ALA A 65 5.95 17.66 5.23
CA ALA A 65 4.52 17.50 5.35
C ALA A 65 3.96 18.47 6.41
N GLU A 66 2.83 19.12 6.11
CA GLU A 66 2.27 20.16 6.96
C GLU A 66 0.75 20.07 7.06
N THR A 67 0.23 20.33 8.26
CA THR A 67 -1.21 20.49 8.47
C THR A 67 -1.49 21.51 9.59
N VAL A 68 -2.70 22.06 9.56
CA VAL A 68 -3.24 22.88 10.67
C VAL A 68 -4.12 21.99 11.52
N ILE A 69 -3.88 22.01 12.82
CA ILE A 69 -4.67 21.29 13.82
C ILE A 69 -5.44 22.25 14.72
N GLU A 70 -6.54 21.79 15.30
CA GLU A 70 -7.32 22.52 16.30
C GLU A 70 -7.24 21.78 17.63
N LEU A 71 -6.41 22.27 18.53
CA LEU A 71 -6.27 21.78 19.89
C LEU A 71 -7.50 22.20 20.74
N PRO A 72 -7.88 21.41 21.76
CA PRO A 72 -9.02 21.74 22.61
C PRO A 72 -8.94 23.09 23.32
N ALA A 73 -7.73 23.55 23.67
CA ALA A 73 -7.48 24.85 24.30
C ALA A 73 -6.01 25.27 24.11
N PRO A 74 -5.66 26.55 24.25
CA PRO A 74 -4.28 26.97 24.47
C PRO A 74 -3.73 26.31 25.73
N GLY A 75 -2.43 26.03 25.74
CA GLY A 75 -1.78 25.42 26.90
C GLY A 75 -0.50 24.66 26.54
N CYS A 76 -0.08 23.88 27.51
CA CYS A 76 1.10 23.06 27.40
C CYS A 76 0.72 21.61 27.09
N TYR A 77 1.24 21.08 26.00
CA TYR A 77 0.99 19.71 25.55
C TYR A 77 2.26 18.89 25.53
N HIS A 78 2.14 17.63 25.86
CA HIS A 78 3.11 16.59 25.58
C HIS A 78 2.74 15.95 24.24
N LEU A 79 3.73 15.82 23.35
CA LEU A 79 3.55 15.24 22.04
C LEU A 79 4.20 13.87 21.97
N TYR A 80 3.43 12.90 21.49
CA TYR A 80 3.88 11.56 21.11
C TYR A 80 3.69 11.38 19.60
N ALA A 81 4.66 10.72 18.96
CA ALA A 81 4.56 10.26 17.59
C ALA A 81 4.58 8.73 17.55
N ARG A 82 3.71 8.11 16.79
CA ARG A 82 3.74 6.67 16.57
C ARG A 82 4.63 6.37 15.37
N THR A 83 5.77 5.70 15.65
CA THR A 83 6.85 5.43 14.70
C THR A 83 7.73 4.29 15.18
N TYR A 84 8.69 3.84 14.37
CA TYR A 84 9.73 2.89 14.75
C TYR A 84 10.93 2.93 13.78
N ASN A 85 12.03 2.26 14.16
CA ASN A 85 13.15 2.00 13.26
C ASN A 85 12.84 0.81 12.34
N TRP A 86 12.52 1.08 11.07
CA TRP A 86 12.13 0.04 10.11
C TRP A 86 13.25 -0.97 9.78
N THR A 87 14.54 -0.62 10.06
CA THR A 87 15.66 -1.54 9.85
C THR A 87 15.99 -2.40 11.07
N SER A 88 15.32 -2.18 12.21
CA SER A 88 15.58 -2.89 13.47
C SER A 88 15.59 -4.42 13.38
N PRO A 89 14.81 -5.09 12.48
CA PRO A 89 14.90 -6.54 12.34
C PRO A 89 16.25 -7.05 11.82
N TRP A 90 17.09 -6.18 11.25
CA TRP A 90 18.35 -6.55 10.58
C TRP A 90 19.55 -5.74 11.07
N HIS A 91 19.32 -4.68 11.83
CA HIS A 91 20.36 -3.74 12.27
C HIS A 91 20.17 -3.36 13.74
N ASP A 92 21.18 -3.65 14.56
CA ASP A 92 21.25 -3.18 15.93
C ASP A 92 21.77 -1.73 15.97
N GLY A 93 21.00 -0.83 16.52
CA GLY A 93 21.35 0.59 16.65
C GLY A 93 20.34 1.54 16.03
N GLU A 94 20.79 2.78 15.80
CA GLU A 94 19.91 3.80 15.18
C GLU A 94 19.63 3.45 13.71
N GLY A 95 18.35 3.58 13.31
CA GLY A 95 17.91 3.35 11.95
C GLY A 95 18.06 4.58 11.05
N PRO A 96 17.90 4.40 9.73
CA PRO A 96 18.09 5.47 8.75
C PRO A 96 16.90 6.43 8.63
N GLY A 97 15.68 6.05 9.10
CA GLY A 97 14.44 6.77 8.86
C GLY A 97 14.23 8.00 9.77
N ALA A 98 15.22 8.86 9.87
CA ALA A 98 15.22 10.02 10.77
C ALA A 98 14.27 11.12 10.31
N PHE A 99 13.40 11.59 11.21
CA PHE A 99 12.58 12.77 10.99
C PHE A 99 12.37 13.59 12.27
N ALA A 100 11.84 14.80 12.12
CA ALA A 100 11.52 15.71 13.22
C ALA A 100 10.09 16.21 13.12
N VAL A 101 9.54 16.62 14.27
CA VAL A 101 8.23 17.31 14.35
C VAL A 101 8.48 18.74 14.79
N SER A 102 7.80 19.69 14.15
CA SER A 102 7.71 21.09 14.58
C SER A 102 6.25 21.48 14.83
N VAL A 103 6.04 22.39 15.78
CA VAL A 103 4.75 23.00 16.04
C VAL A 103 4.91 24.52 16.00
N ASN A 104 4.14 25.21 15.18
CA ASN A 104 4.24 26.65 14.92
C ASN A 104 5.69 27.09 14.57
N GLY A 105 6.40 26.25 13.78
CA GLY A 105 7.79 26.50 13.39
C GLY A 105 8.84 26.21 14.47
N VAL A 106 8.45 25.79 15.65
CA VAL A 106 9.37 25.38 16.73
C VAL A 106 9.59 23.88 16.65
N ARG A 107 10.82 23.49 16.27
CA ARG A 107 11.23 22.08 16.20
C ARG A 107 11.34 21.49 17.61
N LEU A 108 10.72 20.31 17.79
CA LEU A 108 10.88 19.53 19.02
C LEU A 108 12.26 18.86 19.11
N PRO A 109 12.77 18.61 20.33
CA PRO A 109 14.17 18.22 20.51
C PRO A 109 14.53 16.81 20.10
N VAL A 110 13.53 15.92 19.91
CA VAL A 110 13.74 14.50 19.66
C VAL A 110 13.76 14.21 18.17
N THR A 111 14.78 13.48 17.70
CA THR A 111 14.78 12.85 16.39
C THR A 111 14.01 11.53 16.49
N LEU A 112 13.06 11.34 15.61
CA LEU A 112 12.12 10.22 15.57
C LEU A 112 12.45 9.27 14.42
N GLY A 113 11.90 8.04 14.47
CA GLY A 113 12.03 7.04 13.40
C GLY A 113 13.36 6.27 13.38
N THR A 114 14.30 6.58 14.28
CA THR A 114 15.62 5.93 14.37
C THR A 114 15.71 4.87 15.47
N ALA A 115 14.70 4.77 16.34
CA ALA A 115 14.68 3.87 17.49
C ALA A 115 13.39 3.03 17.51
N GLY A 116 13.38 2.01 18.41
CA GLY A 116 12.27 1.07 18.55
C GLY A 116 12.34 -0.09 17.56
N ASP A 117 11.81 -1.24 17.94
CA ASP A 117 11.79 -2.47 17.15
C ASP A 117 10.40 -2.82 16.60
N CYS A 118 9.40 -2.03 16.94
CA CYS A 118 8.03 -2.14 16.48
C CYS A 118 7.34 -0.78 16.50
N TRP A 119 6.15 -0.70 15.94
CA TRP A 119 5.30 0.49 15.98
C TRP A 119 4.90 0.82 17.42
N GLU A 120 5.41 1.95 17.94
CA GLU A 120 5.19 2.42 19.30
C GLU A 120 5.04 3.94 19.36
N TRP A 121 4.51 4.44 20.47
CA TRP A 121 4.41 5.86 20.75
C TRP A 121 5.72 6.36 21.37
N GLN A 122 6.46 7.17 20.63
CA GLN A 122 7.70 7.79 21.06
C GLN A 122 7.42 9.23 21.51
N TYR A 123 7.95 9.61 22.67
CA TYR A 123 7.81 10.96 23.17
C TYR A 123 8.66 11.93 22.36
N ALA A 124 8.02 12.86 21.66
CA ALA A 124 8.69 13.85 20.79
C ALA A 124 9.11 15.11 21.55
N GLY A 125 8.41 15.46 22.63
CA GLY A 125 8.72 16.65 23.43
C GLY A 125 7.50 17.33 24.00
N LYS A 126 7.74 18.50 24.57
CA LYS A 126 6.74 19.39 25.14
C LYS A 126 6.60 20.64 24.26
N VAL A 127 5.38 21.09 24.07
CA VAL A 127 5.08 22.30 23.30
C VAL A 127 4.09 23.17 24.05
N ASP A 128 4.34 24.47 24.08
CA ASP A 128 3.41 25.47 24.59
C ASP A 128 2.74 26.15 23.39
N VAL A 129 1.41 26.21 23.38
CA VAL A 129 0.62 26.83 22.32
C VAL A 129 -0.27 27.92 22.88
N ASP A 130 -0.17 29.09 22.27
CA ASP A 130 -0.92 30.30 22.69
C ASP A 130 -2.34 30.39 22.06
N SER A 131 -2.60 29.56 21.07
CA SER A 131 -3.87 29.48 20.32
C SER A 131 -4.29 28.02 20.16
N PRO A 132 -5.62 27.73 20.13
CA PRO A 132 -6.09 26.40 19.76
C PRO A 132 -5.59 25.94 18.38
N SER A 133 -5.52 26.87 17.42
CA SER A 133 -5.01 26.56 16.08
C SER A 133 -3.49 26.54 16.07
N ALA A 134 -2.90 25.46 15.58
CA ALA A 134 -1.45 25.28 15.47
C ALA A 134 -1.08 24.61 14.15
N VAL A 135 0.08 25.00 13.60
CA VAL A 135 0.68 24.35 12.43
C VAL A 135 1.59 23.24 12.90
N VAL A 136 1.41 22.04 12.37
CA VAL A 136 2.27 20.88 12.62
C VAL A 136 3.02 20.55 11.35
N THR A 137 4.33 20.36 11.45
CA THR A 137 5.22 20.05 10.33
C THR A 137 6.02 18.79 10.65
N LEU A 138 6.06 17.83 9.70
CA LEU A 138 6.99 16.70 9.69
C LEU A 138 8.12 17.02 8.73
N THR A 139 9.35 17.05 9.23
CA THR A 139 10.56 17.31 8.43
C THR A 139 11.37 16.03 8.31
N ASP A 140 11.54 15.51 7.10
CA ASP A 140 12.44 14.40 6.82
C ASP A 140 13.90 14.86 6.93
N LEU A 141 14.75 14.04 7.55
CA LEU A 141 16.14 14.36 7.79
C LEU A 141 17.12 13.49 7.00
N SER A 142 16.64 12.44 6.35
CA SER A 142 17.52 11.42 5.77
C SER A 142 17.13 10.97 4.36
N GLY A 143 15.87 11.02 4.02
CA GLY A 143 15.33 10.44 2.78
C GLY A 143 15.27 8.91 2.77
N PHE A 144 15.48 8.26 3.91
CA PHE A 144 15.48 6.81 4.04
C PHE A 144 14.29 6.30 4.84
N ASP A 145 13.08 6.58 4.35
CA ASP A 145 11.83 5.94 4.75
C ASP A 145 11.45 6.17 6.22
N GLY A 146 11.70 7.37 6.74
CA GLY A 146 11.11 7.82 7.99
C GLY A 146 9.59 7.68 7.96
N ARG A 147 8.98 7.20 9.07
CA ARG A 147 7.55 6.82 9.12
C ARG A 147 6.86 7.49 10.27
N CYS A 148 5.74 8.13 10.00
CA CYS A 148 4.86 8.70 11.01
C CYS A 148 3.43 8.19 10.77
N ASP A 149 2.91 7.42 11.74
CA ASP A 149 1.55 6.91 11.68
C ASP A 149 0.56 7.93 12.24
N ALA A 150 0.83 8.44 13.43
CA ALA A 150 -0.03 9.42 14.07
C ALA A 150 0.75 10.28 15.07
N LEU A 151 0.20 11.45 15.39
CA LEU A 151 0.64 12.33 16.46
C LEU A 151 -0.44 12.41 17.53
N TYR A 152 -0.05 12.37 18.79
CA TYR A 152 -0.96 12.51 19.93
C TYR A 152 -0.51 13.62 20.85
N PHE A 153 -1.36 14.62 20.98
CA PHE A 153 -1.20 15.77 21.87
C PHE A 153 -2.01 15.53 23.15
N THR A 154 -1.39 15.64 24.30
CA THR A 154 -2.06 15.50 25.60
C THR A 154 -1.49 16.46 26.63
N THR A 155 -2.35 16.94 27.53
CA THR A 155 -1.91 17.74 28.70
C THR A 155 -1.38 16.87 29.85
N ASP A 156 -1.59 15.55 29.76
CA ASP A 156 -1.11 14.57 30.75
C ASP A 156 0.02 13.73 30.15
N ARG A 157 1.25 13.90 30.68
CA ARG A 157 2.42 13.17 30.20
C ARG A 157 2.32 11.66 30.37
N ASP A 158 1.59 11.19 31.36
CA ASP A 158 1.48 9.75 31.65
C ASP A 158 0.40 9.07 30.81
N LEU A 159 -0.39 9.86 30.06
CA LEU A 159 -1.41 9.35 29.16
C LEU A 159 -0.82 9.03 27.79
N VAL A 160 -0.31 7.81 27.64
CA VAL A 160 0.20 7.27 26.37
C VAL A 160 -0.90 6.40 25.73
N PRO A 161 -1.21 6.59 24.42
CA PRO A 161 -2.20 5.76 23.75
C PRO A 161 -1.76 4.29 23.66
N PRO A 162 -2.72 3.35 23.50
CA PRO A 162 -2.37 1.94 23.31
C PRO A 162 -1.63 1.71 22.00
N SER A 163 -0.72 0.73 21.96
CA SER A 163 0.01 0.31 20.75
C SER A 163 -0.52 -0.98 20.15
N GLU A 164 -1.25 -1.79 20.91
CA GLU A 164 -1.82 -3.07 20.48
C GLU A 164 -3.03 -2.85 19.57
N LYS A 165 -3.23 -3.70 18.59
CA LYS A 165 -4.18 -3.54 17.48
C LYS A 165 -5.61 -3.21 17.93
N GLU A 166 -6.23 -4.06 18.74
CA GLU A 166 -7.64 -3.91 19.13
C GLU A 166 -7.86 -2.68 20.01
N PRO A 167 -7.07 -2.43 21.09
CA PRO A 167 -7.16 -1.21 21.88
C PRO A 167 -6.90 0.05 21.07
N LEU A 168 -5.90 0.04 20.15
CA LEU A 168 -5.59 1.17 19.28
C LEU A 168 -6.73 1.46 18.30
N THR A 169 -7.32 0.43 17.71
CA THR A 169 -8.49 0.56 16.83
C THR A 169 -9.66 1.22 17.54
N SER A 170 -9.94 0.82 18.78
CA SER A 170 -10.99 1.43 19.61
C SER A 170 -10.66 2.88 19.93
N PHE A 171 -9.42 3.16 20.31
CA PHE A 171 -8.93 4.50 20.61
C PHE A 171 -9.07 5.45 19.40
N ARG A 172 -8.72 4.97 18.19
CA ARG A 172 -8.86 5.74 16.95
C ARG A 172 -10.33 6.00 16.60
N ARG A 173 -11.20 4.98 16.72
CA ARG A 173 -12.65 5.13 16.48
C ARG A 173 -13.31 6.16 17.38
N GLU A 174 -12.84 6.32 18.59
CA GLU A 174 -13.36 7.33 19.53
C GLU A 174 -12.86 8.75 19.22
N ARG A 175 -11.66 8.91 18.64
CA ARG A 175 -10.94 10.19 18.54
C ARG A 175 -10.70 10.69 17.13
N SER A 176 -10.92 9.88 16.12
CA SER A 176 -10.69 10.25 14.72
C SER A 176 -11.94 10.03 13.85
N ALA A 177 -11.82 10.35 12.58
CA ALA A 177 -12.87 10.12 11.59
C ALA A 177 -13.17 8.62 11.36
N ALA A 178 -12.33 7.69 11.82
CA ALA A 178 -12.55 6.25 11.76
C ALA A 178 -13.80 5.77 12.53
N GLY A 179 -14.30 6.58 13.48
CA GLY A 179 -15.60 6.33 14.14
C GLY A 179 -16.82 6.60 13.28
N LYS A 180 -16.68 7.34 12.18
CA LYS A 180 -17.80 7.68 11.29
C LYS A 180 -18.07 6.55 10.30
N LEU A 181 -19.35 6.22 10.12
CA LEU A 181 -19.80 5.28 9.11
C LEU A 181 -20.75 6.01 8.15
N ALA A 182 -20.31 6.18 6.92
CA ALA A 182 -21.09 6.75 5.82
C ALA A 182 -21.82 5.67 5.03
N ASP A 183 -22.88 6.07 4.33
CA ASP A 183 -23.56 5.22 3.36
C ASP A 183 -22.96 5.43 1.96
N GLY A 184 -22.37 4.39 1.39
CA GLY A 184 -21.79 4.35 0.04
C GLY A 184 -22.82 4.05 -1.04
N GLY A 185 -24.02 3.60 -0.66
CA GLY A 185 -25.14 3.28 -1.54
C GLY A 185 -25.29 1.80 -1.86
N GLU A 186 -26.28 1.52 -2.71
CA GLU A 186 -26.65 0.18 -3.18
C GLU A 186 -26.32 0.02 -4.66
N TYR A 187 -25.74 -1.13 -5.01
CA TYR A 187 -25.30 -1.49 -6.36
C TYR A 187 -25.81 -2.88 -6.74
N ASP A 188 -25.69 -3.23 -8.00
CA ASP A 188 -25.98 -4.59 -8.46
C ASP A 188 -24.75 -5.50 -8.26
N LEU A 189 -23.56 -4.89 -8.31
CA LEU A 189 -22.27 -5.53 -8.04
C LEU A 189 -21.33 -4.56 -7.32
N VAL A 190 -20.64 -5.03 -6.28
CA VAL A 190 -19.49 -4.35 -5.67
C VAL A 190 -18.22 -5.12 -6.03
N VAL A 191 -17.27 -4.48 -6.69
CA VAL A 191 -15.95 -5.01 -7.04
C VAL A 191 -14.92 -4.41 -6.09
N VAL A 192 -14.20 -5.25 -5.37
CA VAL A 192 -13.15 -4.85 -4.44
C VAL A 192 -11.78 -5.17 -5.02
N GLY A 193 -10.96 -4.13 -5.21
CA GLY A 193 -9.66 -4.20 -5.87
C GLY A 193 -9.72 -3.67 -7.31
N GLY A 194 -9.00 -2.57 -7.57
CA GLY A 194 -8.91 -1.89 -8.87
C GLY A 194 -7.70 -2.32 -9.70
N GLY A 195 -7.21 -3.54 -9.52
CA GLY A 195 -6.24 -4.16 -10.41
C GLY A 195 -6.86 -4.48 -11.78
N ILE A 196 -6.09 -5.08 -12.68
CA ILE A 196 -6.55 -5.42 -14.05
C ILE A 196 -7.83 -6.27 -14.02
N ALA A 197 -7.91 -7.24 -13.13
CA ALA A 197 -9.08 -8.10 -12.98
C ALA A 197 -10.32 -7.31 -12.56
N GLY A 198 -10.18 -6.46 -11.53
CA GLY A 198 -11.32 -5.69 -11.00
C GLY A 198 -11.81 -4.60 -11.95
N MET A 199 -10.90 -3.89 -12.62
CA MET A 199 -11.26 -2.94 -13.68
C MET A 199 -12.08 -3.64 -14.78
N SER A 200 -11.59 -4.79 -15.27
CA SER A 200 -12.25 -5.57 -16.31
C SER A 200 -13.60 -6.11 -15.86
N ALA A 201 -13.69 -6.61 -14.63
CA ALA A 201 -14.96 -7.08 -14.05
C ALA A 201 -16.00 -5.95 -13.94
N ALA A 202 -15.58 -4.79 -13.40
CA ALA A 202 -16.46 -3.66 -13.22
C ALA A 202 -17.03 -3.13 -14.56
N VAL A 203 -16.15 -2.91 -15.55
CA VAL A 203 -16.56 -2.41 -16.87
C VAL A 203 -17.39 -3.44 -17.62
N SER A 204 -17.03 -4.74 -17.54
CA SER A 204 -17.85 -5.79 -18.17
C SER A 204 -19.27 -5.84 -17.60
N ALA A 205 -19.41 -5.81 -16.28
CA ALA A 205 -20.71 -5.82 -15.63
C ALA A 205 -21.54 -4.57 -15.98
N ALA A 206 -20.91 -3.40 -15.99
CA ALA A 206 -21.57 -2.15 -16.37
C ALA A 206 -22.08 -2.17 -17.82
N ARG A 207 -21.30 -2.69 -18.76
CA ARG A 207 -21.71 -2.87 -20.16
C ARG A 207 -22.85 -3.87 -20.35
N LEU A 208 -23.05 -4.75 -19.37
CA LEU A 208 -24.20 -5.64 -19.30
C LEU A 208 -25.41 -5.02 -18.58
N GLY A 209 -25.32 -3.76 -18.17
CA GLY A 209 -26.41 -3.00 -17.56
C GLY A 209 -26.42 -2.96 -16.04
N CYS A 210 -25.40 -3.49 -15.36
CA CYS A 210 -25.29 -3.42 -13.91
C CYS A 210 -24.83 -2.02 -13.44
N ARG A 211 -25.31 -1.61 -12.28
CA ARG A 211 -24.74 -0.50 -11.49
C ARG A 211 -23.62 -1.07 -10.62
N VAL A 212 -22.39 -0.62 -10.83
CA VAL A 212 -21.19 -1.20 -10.21
C VAL A 212 -20.51 -0.17 -9.33
N ALA A 213 -20.15 -0.55 -8.09
CA ALA A 213 -19.13 0.15 -7.31
C ALA A 213 -17.79 -0.56 -7.50
N LEU A 214 -16.75 0.17 -7.91
CA LEU A 214 -15.38 -0.30 -7.95
C LEU A 214 -14.58 0.38 -6.82
N LEU A 215 -14.10 -0.40 -5.86
CA LEU A 215 -13.39 0.06 -4.68
C LEU A 215 -11.90 -0.26 -4.83
N GLN A 216 -11.04 0.76 -4.79
CA GLN A 216 -9.61 0.61 -4.91
C GLN A 216 -8.91 1.27 -3.72
N ASN A 217 -8.05 0.53 -3.03
CA ASN A 217 -7.36 0.98 -1.82
C ASN A 217 -6.21 1.98 -2.05
N ARG A 218 -5.94 2.35 -3.29
CA ARG A 218 -4.82 3.23 -3.68
C ARG A 218 -5.28 4.33 -4.64
N PRO A 219 -4.43 5.36 -4.86
CA PRO A 219 -4.79 6.49 -5.73
C PRO A 219 -4.78 6.14 -7.22
N VAL A 220 -4.21 4.99 -7.61
CA VAL A 220 -4.10 4.56 -9.01
C VAL A 220 -4.73 3.20 -9.24
N LEU A 221 -5.17 2.98 -10.48
CA LEU A 221 -5.69 1.70 -10.98
C LEU A 221 -4.59 0.86 -11.62
N GLY A 222 -4.84 -0.44 -11.79
CA GLY A 222 -3.94 -1.36 -12.49
C GLY A 222 -3.23 -2.37 -11.58
N GLY A 223 -3.23 -2.18 -10.26
CA GLY A 223 -2.55 -3.08 -9.32
C GLY A 223 -1.05 -3.15 -9.58
N ASN A 224 -0.51 -4.35 -9.83
CA ASN A 224 0.91 -4.51 -10.18
C ASN A 224 1.28 -3.81 -11.50
N ASN A 225 0.34 -3.67 -12.45
CA ASN A 225 0.52 -2.84 -13.64
C ASN A 225 0.12 -1.39 -13.39
N SER A 226 0.78 -0.74 -12.45
CA SER A 226 0.64 0.68 -12.13
C SER A 226 2.00 1.35 -12.01
N SER A 227 2.03 2.67 -11.96
CA SER A 227 3.25 3.44 -11.71
C SER A 227 3.86 3.19 -10.34
N GLU A 228 3.12 2.60 -9.41
CA GLU A 228 3.58 2.32 -8.05
C GLU A 228 4.38 1.01 -7.95
N VAL A 229 4.03 -0.03 -8.74
CA VAL A 229 4.68 -1.34 -8.69
C VAL A 229 5.51 -1.62 -9.95
N ARG A 230 5.06 -1.13 -11.10
CA ARG A 230 5.79 -1.10 -12.38
C ARG A 230 6.08 -2.47 -12.99
N VAL A 231 5.06 -3.34 -13.00
CA VAL A 231 5.09 -4.63 -13.71
C VAL A 231 4.35 -4.48 -15.04
N HIS A 232 4.96 -4.90 -16.16
CA HIS A 232 4.28 -4.87 -17.46
C HIS A 232 3.19 -5.95 -17.55
N LEU A 233 2.24 -5.74 -18.45
CA LEU A 233 1.25 -6.78 -18.77
C LEU A 233 1.92 -7.82 -19.66
N GLY A 234 1.89 -9.08 -19.20
CA GLY A 234 2.44 -10.22 -19.93
C GLY A 234 1.34 -11.15 -20.46
N GLY A 235 1.74 -12.19 -21.18
CA GLY A 235 0.84 -13.18 -21.74
C GLY A 235 0.47 -12.90 -23.20
N ALA A 236 -0.20 -13.88 -23.83
CA ALA A 236 -0.64 -13.78 -25.21
C ALA A 236 -2.14 -13.49 -25.29
N LEU A 237 -2.51 -12.52 -26.11
CA LEU A 237 -3.90 -12.21 -26.47
C LEU A 237 -4.30 -12.95 -27.73
N ASP A 238 -5.60 -13.04 -27.99
CA ASP A 238 -6.19 -13.67 -29.19
C ASP A 238 -5.84 -15.17 -29.36
N VAL A 239 -5.64 -15.87 -28.25
CA VAL A 239 -5.30 -17.29 -28.22
C VAL A 239 -6.46 -18.16 -27.71
N GLY A 240 -6.39 -19.47 -28.03
CA GLY A 240 -7.33 -20.47 -27.55
C GLY A 240 -8.71 -20.39 -28.23
N PRO A 241 -9.72 -21.08 -27.64
CA PRO A 241 -11.06 -21.17 -28.23
C PRO A 241 -11.85 -19.85 -28.12
N TYR A 242 -11.39 -18.91 -27.29
CA TYR A 242 -12.05 -17.64 -27.03
C TYR A 242 -11.15 -16.45 -27.38
N PRO A 243 -10.83 -16.21 -28.64
CA PRO A 243 -9.78 -15.25 -29.03
C PRO A 243 -10.10 -13.79 -28.71
N ARG A 244 -11.35 -13.48 -28.31
CA ARG A 244 -11.77 -12.12 -27.95
C ARG A 244 -11.64 -11.80 -26.45
N LEU A 245 -11.28 -12.75 -25.60
CA LEU A 245 -11.19 -12.54 -24.15
C LEU A 245 -10.15 -11.47 -23.75
N GLY A 246 -9.09 -11.31 -24.52
CA GLY A 246 -8.10 -10.25 -24.28
C GLY A 246 -8.47 -8.86 -24.79
N ASN A 247 -9.62 -8.70 -25.45
CA ASN A 247 -9.94 -7.43 -26.13
C ASN A 247 -10.07 -6.25 -25.16
N MET A 248 -10.57 -6.45 -23.95
CA MET A 248 -10.63 -5.37 -22.95
C MET A 248 -9.25 -4.83 -22.60
N GLN A 249 -8.25 -5.69 -22.44
CA GLN A 249 -6.88 -5.26 -22.21
C GLN A 249 -6.36 -4.36 -23.34
N LYS A 250 -6.77 -4.57 -24.58
CA LYS A 250 -6.41 -3.72 -25.72
C LYS A 250 -6.97 -2.31 -25.63
N GLU A 251 -8.06 -2.12 -24.88
CA GLU A 251 -8.70 -0.81 -24.72
C GLU A 251 -7.92 0.07 -23.75
N PHE A 252 -7.41 -0.49 -22.65
CA PHE A 252 -6.75 0.26 -21.55
C PHE A 252 -5.28 -0.08 -21.34
N GLY A 253 -4.78 -1.16 -21.94
CA GLY A 253 -3.41 -1.61 -21.76
C GLY A 253 -2.40 -0.56 -22.21
N PRO A 254 -1.28 -0.40 -21.47
CA PRO A 254 -0.21 0.52 -21.87
C PRO A 254 0.37 0.17 -23.23
N GLU A 255 0.77 1.19 -23.99
CA GLU A 255 1.42 1.01 -25.30
C GLU A 255 2.88 0.58 -25.18
N ARG A 256 3.49 0.86 -24.00
CA ARG A 256 4.89 0.54 -23.70
C ARG A 256 4.99 -0.63 -22.76
N GLU A 257 6.05 -1.41 -22.90
CA GLU A 257 6.32 -2.61 -22.11
C GLU A 257 7.60 -2.49 -21.29
N GLY A 258 7.72 -3.36 -20.30
CA GLY A 258 8.91 -3.54 -19.47
C GLY A 258 8.63 -3.27 -17.99
N ASN A 259 9.36 -3.99 -17.14
CA ASN A 259 9.33 -3.83 -15.69
C ASN A 259 10.27 -2.69 -15.26
N ALA A 260 10.02 -2.11 -14.09
CA ALA A 260 10.82 -1.04 -13.50
C ALA A 260 11.08 0.14 -14.45
N ARG A 261 10.19 0.41 -15.39
CA ARG A 261 10.32 1.52 -16.35
C ARG A 261 9.83 2.84 -15.72
N PRO A 262 10.07 3.99 -16.36
CA PRO A 262 9.47 5.25 -15.93
C PRO A 262 7.95 5.16 -15.73
N ALA A 263 7.41 5.93 -14.78
CA ALA A 263 6.01 5.87 -14.38
C ALA A 263 5.02 6.00 -15.55
N GLU A 264 5.35 6.85 -16.53
CA GLU A 264 4.53 7.11 -17.71
C GLU A 264 4.38 5.90 -18.66
N TYR A 265 5.20 4.84 -18.49
CA TYR A 265 5.04 3.60 -19.25
C TYR A 265 3.78 2.83 -18.85
N TYR A 266 3.30 3.04 -17.63
CA TYR A 266 2.16 2.32 -17.08
C TYR A 266 0.83 3.01 -17.33
N GLU A 267 0.83 4.23 -17.87
CA GLU A 267 -0.35 4.96 -18.35
C GLU A 267 -1.54 4.90 -17.37
N ASP A 268 -1.30 5.21 -16.08
CA ASP A 268 -2.35 5.16 -15.04
C ASP A 268 -3.55 6.04 -15.39
N GLY A 269 -3.31 7.20 -16.02
CA GLY A 269 -4.36 8.10 -16.49
C GLY A 269 -5.28 7.44 -17.52
N ARG A 270 -4.73 6.66 -18.46
CA ARG A 270 -5.52 5.92 -19.46
C ARG A 270 -6.45 4.89 -18.81
N LYS A 271 -5.97 4.18 -17.80
CA LYS A 271 -6.78 3.22 -17.02
C LYS A 271 -7.89 3.93 -16.26
N LEU A 272 -7.55 5.05 -15.62
CA LEU A 272 -8.51 5.88 -14.90
C LEU A 272 -9.61 6.40 -15.85
N ASP A 273 -9.22 6.98 -16.97
CA ASP A 273 -10.17 7.50 -17.98
C ASP A 273 -11.05 6.39 -18.54
N TRP A 274 -10.50 5.20 -18.80
CA TRP A 274 -11.25 4.06 -19.29
C TRP A 274 -12.36 3.64 -18.33
N VAL A 275 -12.09 3.57 -17.04
CA VAL A 275 -13.08 3.24 -16.01
C VAL A 275 -14.07 4.38 -15.79
N MET A 276 -13.59 5.63 -15.71
CA MET A 276 -14.44 6.81 -15.45
C MET A 276 -15.39 7.14 -16.59
N ASN A 277 -15.05 6.77 -17.81
CA ASN A 277 -15.91 6.95 -18.98
C ASN A 277 -16.98 5.85 -19.14
N GLU A 278 -17.00 4.82 -18.26
CA GLU A 278 -18.02 3.77 -18.28
C GLU A 278 -19.22 4.17 -17.41
N PRO A 279 -20.41 4.48 -18.01
CA PRO A 279 -21.51 5.11 -17.27
C PRO A 279 -22.08 4.29 -16.11
N GLY A 280 -21.92 2.97 -16.14
CA GLY A 280 -22.43 2.06 -15.10
C GLY A 280 -21.48 1.90 -13.91
N VAL A 281 -20.27 2.44 -13.96
CA VAL A 281 -19.27 2.27 -12.90
C VAL A 281 -19.16 3.53 -12.04
N LYS A 282 -19.26 3.36 -10.73
CA LYS A 282 -18.87 4.39 -9.75
C LYS A 282 -17.56 3.97 -9.08
N LEU A 283 -16.50 4.72 -9.34
CA LEU A 283 -15.16 4.46 -8.83
C LEU A 283 -14.94 5.16 -7.49
N PHE A 284 -14.35 4.44 -6.54
CA PHE A 284 -13.89 4.92 -5.24
C PHE A 284 -12.41 4.57 -5.09
N LEU A 285 -11.53 5.54 -5.32
CA LEU A 285 -10.10 5.42 -5.03
C LEU A 285 -9.83 5.66 -3.55
N ASN A 286 -8.68 5.19 -3.05
CA ASN A 286 -8.27 5.32 -1.66
C ASN A 286 -9.27 4.71 -0.67
N MET A 287 -9.99 3.66 -1.07
CA MET A 287 -11.01 2.99 -0.29
C MET A 287 -10.56 1.55 0.02
N HIS A 288 -10.00 1.34 1.20
CA HIS A 288 -9.52 0.03 1.67
C HIS A 288 -10.64 -0.73 2.36
N VAL A 289 -11.07 -1.86 1.79
CA VAL A 289 -12.11 -2.71 2.37
C VAL A 289 -11.51 -3.62 3.44
N ASN A 290 -11.97 -3.46 4.68
CA ASN A 290 -11.49 -4.19 5.85
C ASN A 290 -12.60 -4.80 6.72
N GLU A 291 -13.88 -4.66 6.34
CA GLU A 291 -15.00 -5.32 7.02
C GLU A 291 -16.00 -5.87 6.01
N VAL A 292 -16.53 -7.05 6.32
CA VAL A 292 -17.59 -7.73 5.54
C VAL A 292 -18.71 -8.14 6.49
N GLU A 293 -19.94 -7.83 6.09
CA GLU A 293 -21.15 -8.27 6.79
C GLU A 293 -21.83 -9.40 6.02
N THR A 294 -22.00 -10.54 6.69
CA THR A 294 -22.71 -11.69 6.15
C THR A 294 -24.00 -11.94 6.90
N ASP A 295 -24.99 -12.51 6.23
CA ASP A 295 -26.20 -12.99 6.92
C ASP A 295 -25.99 -14.37 7.56
N SER A 296 -27.04 -14.91 8.19
CA SER A 296 -27.02 -16.21 8.83
C SER A 296 -26.78 -17.41 7.90
N THR A 297 -26.85 -17.20 6.58
CA THR A 297 -26.57 -18.23 5.57
C THR A 297 -25.17 -18.13 5.00
N GLY A 298 -24.39 -17.11 5.42
CA GLY A 298 -23.04 -16.85 4.91
C GLY A 298 -23.01 -15.97 3.65
N LEU A 299 -24.15 -15.46 3.18
CA LEU A 299 -24.18 -14.53 2.05
C LEU A 299 -23.70 -13.15 2.48
N ILE A 300 -22.77 -12.58 1.72
CA ILE A 300 -22.31 -11.20 1.90
C ILE A 300 -23.44 -10.23 1.60
N ARG A 301 -23.70 -9.30 2.52
CA ARG A 301 -24.72 -8.26 2.39
C ARG A 301 -24.12 -6.89 2.17
N SER A 302 -22.99 -6.63 2.79
CA SER A 302 -22.26 -5.38 2.61
C SER A 302 -20.77 -5.56 2.85
N VAL A 303 -20.00 -4.65 2.30
CA VAL A 303 -18.59 -4.43 2.67
C VAL A 303 -18.43 -3.01 3.19
N THR A 304 -17.52 -2.81 4.14
CA THR A 304 -17.15 -1.49 4.62
C THR A 304 -15.70 -1.22 4.25
N GLY A 305 -15.48 -0.12 3.56
CA GLY A 305 -14.16 0.41 3.26
C GLY A 305 -13.81 1.60 4.14
N GLN A 306 -12.53 1.78 4.41
CA GLN A 306 -11.95 2.94 5.08
C GLN A 306 -11.21 3.80 4.06
N ASP A 307 -11.55 5.08 4.02
CA ASP A 307 -10.82 6.05 3.20
C ASP A 307 -9.40 6.23 3.74
N THR A 308 -8.39 6.06 2.89
CA THR A 308 -6.98 6.00 3.28
C THR A 308 -6.36 7.37 3.61
N HIS A 309 -7.08 8.47 3.43
CA HIS A 309 -6.63 9.81 3.81
C HIS A 309 -7.39 10.37 5.00
N THR A 310 -8.70 10.11 5.05
CA THR A 310 -9.57 10.71 6.06
C THR A 310 -9.92 9.75 7.20
N GLY A 311 -9.71 8.45 7.01
CA GLY A 311 -10.13 7.40 7.95
C GLY A 311 -11.65 7.16 7.97
N VAL A 312 -12.46 7.92 7.23
CA VAL A 312 -13.93 7.74 7.19
C VAL A 312 -14.28 6.37 6.63
N ARG A 313 -15.11 5.65 7.36
CA ARG A 313 -15.61 4.34 6.94
C ARG A 313 -16.88 4.51 6.11
N THR A 314 -17.00 3.73 5.03
CA THR A 314 -18.13 3.78 4.11
C THR A 314 -18.64 2.37 3.81
N ARG A 315 -19.95 2.14 3.99
CA ARG A 315 -20.61 0.86 3.74
C ARG A 315 -21.18 0.84 2.32
N PHE A 316 -20.95 -0.27 1.61
CA PHE A 316 -21.47 -0.54 0.26
C PHE A 316 -22.26 -1.85 0.26
N SER A 317 -23.49 -1.83 -0.28
CA SER A 317 -24.39 -2.97 -0.31
C SER A 317 -24.65 -3.44 -1.75
N ALA A 318 -24.74 -4.75 -1.95
CA ALA A 318 -25.08 -5.36 -3.22
C ALA A 318 -25.56 -6.80 -3.02
N PRO A 319 -26.28 -7.40 -4.01
CA PRO A 319 -26.50 -8.83 -4.04
C PRO A 319 -25.29 -9.65 -4.46
N LEU A 320 -24.31 -9.05 -5.16
CA LEU A 320 -23.10 -9.70 -5.67
C LEU A 320 -21.85 -8.91 -5.31
N PHE A 321 -20.78 -9.64 -4.99
CA PHE A 321 -19.45 -9.10 -4.68
C PHE A 321 -18.40 -9.85 -5.49
N ALA A 322 -17.43 -9.11 -6.04
CA ALA A 322 -16.27 -9.68 -6.72
C ALA A 322 -15.02 -9.33 -5.91
N ASP A 323 -14.31 -10.36 -5.44
CA ASP A 323 -13.01 -10.21 -4.78
C ASP A 323 -11.90 -10.17 -5.82
N CYS A 324 -11.39 -8.97 -6.09
CA CYS A 324 -10.28 -8.69 -7.01
C CYS A 324 -9.08 -8.07 -6.26
N THR A 325 -8.98 -8.31 -4.94
CA THR A 325 -7.96 -7.72 -4.07
C THR A 325 -6.56 -8.26 -4.32
N GLY A 326 -6.43 -9.40 -5.00
CA GLY A 326 -5.17 -10.15 -5.15
C GLY A 326 -4.84 -11.04 -3.95
N ASP A 327 -5.38 -10.72 -2.78
CA ASP A 327 -5.15 -11.42 -1.51
C ASP A 327 -6.35 -12.25 -1.04
N GLY A 328 -7.46 -12.27 -1.80
CA GLY A 328 -8.70 -12.93 -1.39
C GLY A 328 -9.28 -12.34 -0.09
N SER A 329 -9.14 -11.02 0.09
CA SER A 329 -9.46 -10.36 1.36
C SER A 329 -10.95 -10.36 1.67
N VAL A 330 -11.82 -10.16 0.67
CA VAL A 330 -13.28 -10.19 0.87
C VAL A 330 -13.74 -11.59 1.25
N GLY A 331 -13.25 -12.62 0.52
CA GLY A 331 -13.56 -14.01 0.84
C GLY A 331 -13.08 -14.40 2.23
N TYR A 332 -11.86 -14.01 2.61
CA TYR A 332 -11.32 -14.24 3.95
C TYR A 332 -12.17 -13.60 5.05
N LEU A 333 -12.52 -12.32 4.89
CA LEU A 333 -13.35 -11.59 5.85
C LEU A 333 -14.78 -12.15 5.94
N ALA A 334 -15.28 -12.75 4.85
CA ALA A 334 -16.56 -13.45 4.82
C ALA A 334 -16.49 -14.87 5.42
N GLY A 335 -15.30 -15.37 5.79
CA GLY A 335 -15.12 -16.71 6.35
C GLY A 335 -14.97 -17.82 5.30
N ALA A 336 -14.68 -17.50 4.05
CA ALA A 336 -14.42 -18.51 3.01
C ALA A 336 -13.15 -19.30 3.30
N HIS A 337 -13.13 -20.57 2.91
CA HIS A 337 -11.94 -21.41 2.98
C HIS A 337 -10.91 -20.98 1.93
N TYR A 338 -9.64 -21.15 2.26
CA TYR A 338 -8.52 -20.82 1.37
C TYR A 338 -7.33 -21.74 1.60
N LEU A 339 -6.45 -21.80 0.61
CA LEU A 339 -5.12 -22.39 0.69
C LEU A 339 -4.05 -21.30 0.67
N ILE A 340 -2.90 -21.60 1.27
CA ILE A 340 -1.69 -20.77 1.23
C ILE A 340 -0.47 -21.70 1.29
N GLY A 341 0.61 -21.34 0.61
CA GLY A 341 1.77 -22.22 0.47
C GLY A 341 1.57 -23.26 -0.64
N ARG A 342 2.41 -24.28 -0.67
CA ARG A 342 2.36 -25.34 -1.69
C ARG A 342 1.70 -26.59 -1.14
N GLU A 343 0.78 -27.18 -1.92
CA GLU A 343 0.19 -28.47 -1.66
C GLU A 343 1.21 -29.59 -1.90
N GLY A 344 1.05 -30.69 -1.17
CA GLY A 344 1.85 -31.90 -1.38
C GLY A 344 1.35 -32.69 -2.59
N ARG A 345 2.26 -33.48 -3.20
CA ARG A 345 1.94 -34.33 -4.34
C ARG A 345 0.80 -35.30 -4.08
N ASP A 346 0.65 -35.74 -2.83
CA ASP A 346 -0.40 -36.68 -2.42
C ASP A 346 -1.78 -36.03 -2.30
N GLU A 347 -1.88 -34.70 -2.24
CA GLU A 347 -3.16 -34.01 -2.11
C GLU A 347 -3.95 -33.99 -3.43
N PHE A 348 -3.28 -33.63 -4.54
CA PHE A 348 -3.92 -33.50 -5.85
C PHE A 348 -3.29 -34.36 -6.95
N GLY A 349 -2.22 -35.13 -6.63
CA GLY A 349 -1.53 -35.98 -7.59
C GLY A 349 -0.70 -35.25 -8.63
N GLU A 350 -0.27 -34.04 -8.34
CA GLU A 350 0.45 -33.17 -9.28
C GLU A 350 1.92 -33.55 -9.34
N PRO A 351 2.46 -33.91 -10.53
CA PRO A 351 3.86 -34.32 -10.68
C PRO A 351 4.89 -33.27 -10.28
N SER A 352 4.59 -31.98 -10.51
CA SER A 352 5.47 -30.86 -10.20
C SER A 352 5.40 -30.41 -8.74
N ALA A 353 4.40 -30.88 -7.98
CA ALA A 353 4.27 -30.52 -6.57
C ALA A 353 5.39 -31.15 -5.71
N PRO A 354 5.79 -30.52 -4.61
CA PRO A 354 6.73 -31.10 -3.65
C PRO A 354 6.16 -32.41 -3.06
N GLU A 355 7.04 -33.25 -2.53
CA GLU A 355 6.60 -34.51 -1.91
C GLU A 355 5.61 -34.31 -0.76
N ARG A 356 5.82 -33.23 0.01
CA ARG A 356 4.96 -32.81 1.11
C ARG A 356 4.65 -31.32 0.97
N GLY A 357 3.44 -30.93 1.31
CA GLY A 357 3.03 -29.54 1.36
C GLY A 357 3.87 -28.71 2.34
N ASP A 358 4.07 -27.44 2.04
CA ASP A 358 4.79 -26.50 2.87
C ASP A 358 4.18 -25.09 2.80
N SER A 359 4.72 -24.15 3.59
CA SER A 359 4.25 -22.76 3.63
C SER A 359 4.92 -21.84 2.61
N MET A 360 5.71 -22.37 1.69
CA MET A 360 6.40 -21.55 0.70
C MET A 360 5.39 -20.95 -0.28
N THR A 361 5.53 -19.66 -0.53
CA THR A 361 4.80 -18.91 -1.56
C THR A 361 5.78 -18.30 -2.54
N MET A 362 5.30 -17.84 -3.69
CA MET A 362 6.11 -16.98 -4.54
C MET A 362 6.46 -15.70 -3.79
N GLY A 363 7.72 -15.31 -3.83
CA GLY A 363 8.21 -14.13 -3.14
C GLY A 363 7.61 -12.82 -3.68
N ALA A 364 7.78 -11.76 -2.93
CA ALA A 364 7.47 -10.41 -3.38
C ALA A 364 8.74 -9.71 -3.87
N SER A 365 8.59 -8.78 -4.82
CA SER A 365 9.69 -7.98 -5.35
C SER A 365 9.53 -6.51 -5.01
N VAL A 366 10.63 -5.89 -4.60
CA VAL A 366 10.81 -4.44 -4.57
C VAL A 366 11.66 -4.08 -5.78
N GLN A 367 11.02 -3.63 -6.84
CA GLN A 367 11.70 -3.20 -8.05
C GLN A 367 12.35 -1.84 -7.85
N TRP A 368 13.42 -1.55 -8.58
CA TRP A 368 14.12 -0.28 -8.51
C TRP A 368 14.79 0.07 -9.84
N ARG A 369 15.09 1.33 -10.03
CA ARG A 369 15.82 1.81 -11.20
C ARG A 369 16.65 3.04 -10.89
N SER A 370 17.71 3.20 -11.67
CA SER A 370 18.45 4.46 -11.79
C SER A 370 18.13 5.15 -13.13
N ARG A 371 18.39 6.44 -13.21
CA ARG A 371 18.36 7.23 -14.43
C ARG A 371 19.70 7.93 -14.66
N GLU A 372 19.95 8.35 -15.88
CA GLU A 372 21.06 9.24 -16.18
C GLU A 372 20.89 10.59 -15.48
N LEU A 373 22.00 11.21 -15.13
CA LEU A 373 22.04 12.53 -14.52
C LEU A 373 21.55 13.60 -15.49
N SER A 374 20.78 14.54 -14.97
CA SER A 374 20.50 15.80 -15.66
C SER A 374 21.65 16.80 -15.44
N GLU A 375 21.68 17.86 -16.22
CA GLU A 375 22.67 18.93 -16.05
C GLU A 375 22.61 19.53 -14.64
N GLY A 376 23.76 19.57 -13.96
CA GLY A 376 23.88 20.10 -12.60
C GLY A 376 23.59 19.08 -11.47
N GLU A 377 23.19 17.87 -11.79
CA GLU A 377 23.03 16.79 -10.80
C GLU A 377 24.35 16.03 -10.56
N ASP A 378 24.43 15.33 -9.44
CA ASP A 378 25.52 14.42 -9.15
C ASP A 378 25.03 12.99 -8.86
N ALA A 379 25.94 12.02 -8.98
CA ALA A 379 25.65 10.60 -8.76
C ALA A 379 25.80 10.17 -7.30
N ARG A 380 26.03 11.11 -6.37
CA ARG A 380 26.27 10.75 -4.96
C ARG A 380 25.03 10.03 -4.39
N PHE A 381 25.34 8.95 -3.69
CA PHE A 381 24.37 8.23 -2.88
C PHE A 381 24.99 8.01 -1.50
N PRO A 382 24.27 8.27 -0.41
CA PRO A 382 24.82 8.06 0.93
C PRO A 382 25.25 6.62 1.13
N GLU A 383 26.31 6.39 1.90
CA GLU A 383 26.64 5.04 2.35
C GLU A 383 25.48 4.50 3.20
N PHE A 384 25.01 3.29 2.84
CA PHE A 384 23.87 2.65 3.49
C PHE A 384 24.32 1.36 4.17
N HIS A 385 24.40 1.35 5.49
CA HIS A 385 24.99 0.28 6.32
C HIS A 385 24.03 -0.22 7.40
N TYR A 386 22.81 -0.60 7.00
CA TYR A 386 21.74 -0.96 7.93
C TYR A 386 21.34 -2.44 7.83
N GLY A 387 22.29 -3.35 8.14
CA GLY A 387 22.00 -4.78 8.32
C GLY A 387 22.32 -5.69 7.15
N LEU A 388 22.56 -5.19 5.93
CA LEU A 388 23.02 -5.98 4.79
C LEU A 388 24.38 -5.49 4.31
N ALA A 389 25.31 -6.43 4.11
CA ALA A 389 26.61 -6.20 3.50
C ALA A 389 26.72 -6.95 2.18
N PHE A 390 26.87 -6.23 1.09
CA PHE A 390 27.20 -6.80 -0.21
C PHE A 390 28.73 -6.89 -0.40
N ASN A 391 29.15 -7.80 -1.30
CA ASN A 391 30.50 -7.93 -1.78
C ASN A 391 30.48 -8.20 -3.30
N ASP A 392 31.64 -8.31 -3.94
CA ASP A 392 31.78 -8.48 -5.40
C ASP A 392 31.03 -9.73 -5.94
N SER A 393 30.82 -10.74 -5.10
CA SER A 393 30.12 -11.98 -5.51
C SER A 393 28.63 -11.99 -5.22
N THR A 394 28.15 -11.12 -4.33
CA THR A 394 26.74 -11.06 -3.92
C THR A 394 25.99 -9.84 -4.47
N CYS A 395 26.72 -8.78 -4.86
CA CYS A 395 26.09 -7.61 -5.45
C CYS A 395 25.53 -7.91 -6.85
N HIS A 396 24.58 -7.11 -7.27
CA HIS A 396 24.02 -7.14 -8.61
C HIS A 396 24.35 -5.82 -9.33
N PRO A 397 25.44 -5.76 -10.11
CA PRO A 397 25.95 -4.53 -10.73
C PRO A 397 25.14 -4.16 -11.98
N THR A 398 23.90 -3.78 -11.80
CA THR A 398 22.96 -3.36 -12.85
C THR A 398 22.41 -1.97 -12.54
N PRO A 399 22.04 -1.18 -13.56
CA PRO A 399 21.39 0.11 -13.35
C PRO A 399 19.91 0.02 -12.99
N MET A 400 19.33 -1.19 -12.96
CA MET A 400 17.92 -1.44 -12.73
C MET A 400 17.73 -2.86 -12.20
N GLY A 401 16.88 -3.02 -11.18
CA GLY A 401 16.46 -4.31 -10.63
C GLY A 401 14.97 -4.54 -10.85
N GLU A 402 14.67 -5.54 -11.67
CA GLU A 402 13.29 -5.99 -11.92
C GLU A 402 12.91 -7.04 -10.85
N TRP A 403 12.95 -8.32 -11.22
CA TRP A 403 12.70 -9.46 -10.34
C TRP A 403 13.99 -10.05 -9.75
N THR A 404 15.04 -9.25 -9.60
CA THR A 404 16.38 -9.71 -9.23
C THR A 404 16.41 -10.41 -7.89
N TRP A 405 15.67 -9.88 -6.93
CA TRP A 405 15.52 -10.47 -5.61
C TRP A 405 14.05 -10.56 -5.24
N GLU A 406 13.57 -11.77 -5.15
CA GLU A 406 12.29 -12.07 -4.54
C GLU A 406 12.51 -12.35 -3.05
N THR A 407 11.73 -11.69 -2.21
CA THR A 407 11.86 -11.77 -0.76
C THR A 407 10.63 -12.39 -0.13
N GLY A 408 10.80 -12.98 1.06
CA GLY A 408 9.67 -13.45 1.87
C GLY A 408 9.02 -14.75 1.43
N MET A 409 9.69 -15.60 0.61
CA MET A 409 9.13 -16.87 0.13
C MET A 409 8.67 -17.83 1.25
N HIS A 410 9.28 -17.74 2.43
CA HIS A 410 8.92 -18.54 3.62
C HIS A 410 8.26 -17.70 4.71
N SER A 411 7.83 -16.48 4.38
CA SER A 411 7.17 -15.56 5.29
C SER A 411 5.67 -15.51 5.02
N ASP A 412 4.90 -15.09 6.01
CA ASP A 412 3.49 -14.78 5.82
C ASP A 412 3.37 -13.50 4.94
N GLN A 413 2.97 -13.68 3.68
CA GLN A 413 2.81 -12.61 2.69
C GLN A 413 1.63 -11.67 3.02
N LEU A 414 0.94 -11.89 4.12
CA LEU A 414 -0.19 -11.09 4.59
C LEU A 414 0.19 -10.35 5.86
N ARG A 415 0.31 -11.05 6.98
CA ARG A 415 0.59 -10.43 8.28
C ARG A 415 2.02 -9.92 8.44
N GLY A 416 2.97 -10.51 7.72
CA GLY A 416 4.38 -10.12 7.75
C GLY A 416 4.81 -9.28 6.55
N PHE A 417 3.89 -8.81 5.73
CA PHE A 417 4.24 -8.22 4.43
C PHE A 417 5.00 -6.90 4.56
N GLU A 418 4.77 -6.08 5.58
CA GLU A 418 5.58 -4.88 5.82
C GLU A 418 7.06 -5.24 5.96
N ARG A 419 7.37 -6.26 6.75
CA ARG A 419 8.74 -6.74 6.91
C ARG A 419 9.33 -7.33 5.62
N VAL A 420 8.53 -8.00 4.80
CA VAL A 420 8.96 -8.53 3.48
C VAL A 420 9.31 -7.39 2.53
N ARG A 421 8.45 -6.37 2.44
CA ARG A 421 8.67 -5.16 1.64
C ARG A 421 9.90 -4.38 2.12
N ASP A 422 10.02 -4.18 3.42
CA ASP A 422 11.15 -3.47 4.03
C ASP A 422 12.47 -4.15 3.75
N TYR A 423 12.51 -5.48 3.83
CA TYR A 423 13.70 -6.23 3.44
C TYR A 423 14.05 -6.01 1.96
N GLY A 424 13.06 -5.99 1.07
CA GLY A 424 13.29 -5.67 -0.35
C GLY A 424 13.87 -4.26 -0.56
N MET A 425 13.39 -3.25 0.17
CA MET A 425 13.96 -1.90 0.16
C MET A 425 15.38 -1.87 0.72
N LEU A 426 15.62 -2.57 1.83
CA LEU A 426 16.95 -2.73 2.43
C LEU A 426 17.94 -3.32 1.42
N VAL A 427 17.54 -4.36 0.69
CA VAL A 427 18.34 -4.99 -0.39
C VAL A 427 18.65 -3.98 -1.49
N ALA A 428 17.66 -3.26 -1.98
CA ALA A 428 17.83 -2.28 -3.06
C ALA A 428 18.81 -1.17 -2.67
N TYR A 429 18.65 -0.56 -1.50
CA TYR A 429 19.53 0.51 -1.01
C TYR A 429 20.94 0.00 -0.72
N SER A 430 21.07 -1.15 -0.07
CA SER A 430 22.40 -1.71 0.27
C SER A 430 23.17 -2.09 -0.98
N ASN A 431 22.50 -2.71 -1.98
CA ASN A 431 23.13 -3.04 -3.24
C ASN A 431 23.53 -1.79 -4.02
N TRP A 432 22.63 -0.80 -4.16
CA TRP A 432 22.94 0.44 -4.87
C TRP A 432 24.10 1.18 -4.21
N SER A 433 24.08 1.32 -2.88
CA SER A 433 25.18 1.90 -2.12
C SER A 433 26.53 1.20 -2.38
N TYR A 434 26.53 -0.14 -2.41
CA TYR A 434 27.74 -0.91 -2.68
C TYR A 434 28.28 -0.68 -4.09
N ILE A 435 27.43 -0.78 -5.11
CA ILE A 435 27.88 -0.70 -6.51
C ILE A 435 28.36 0.71 -6.90
N VAL A 436 27.77 1.77 -6.33
CA VAL A 436 28.20 3.13 -6.65
C VAL A 436 29.36 3.61 -5.74
N ASN A 437 29.33 3.33 -4.43
CA ASN A 437 30.32 3.84 -3.50
C ASN A 437 31.59 2.96 -3.40
N ARG A 438 31.46 1.64 -3.54
CA ARG A 438 32.60 0.71 -3.42
C ARG A 438 33.17 0.28 -4.78
N LEU A 439 32.30 -0.02 -5.76
CA LEU A 439 32.75 -0.42 -7.08
C LEU A 439 32.97 0.77 -8.03
N GLY A 440 32.42 1.95 -7.70
CA GLY A 440 32.52 3.15 -8.54
C GLY A 440 31.80 3.00 -9.88
N LEU A 441 30.77 2.13 -9.95
CA LEU A 441 29.99 1.93 -11.15
C LEU A 441 28.91 3.00 -11.31
N PHE A 442 28.49 3.24 -12.54
CA PHE A 442 27.41 4.18 -12.89
C PHE A 442 27.67 5.62 -12.39
N PRO A 443 28.84 6.22 -12.66
CA PRO A 443 29.17 7.56 -12.18
C PRO A 443 28.30 8.67 -12.83
N ASP A 444 27.59 8.33 -13.88
CA ASP A 444 26.66 9.17 -14.65
C ASP A 444 25.19 8.93 -14.30
N ARG A 445 24.90 8.14 -13.25
CA ARG A 445 23.53 7.75 -12.87
C ARG A 445 23.24 7.99 -11.41
N ARG A 446 21.95 8.22 -11.11
CA ARG A 446 21.42 8.26 -9.73
C ARG A 446 20.23 7.34 -9.59
N LEU A 447 20.00 6.86 -8.36
CA LEU A 447 18.77 6.15 -8.02
C LEU A 447 17.57 7.09 -8.22
N ASP A 448 16.59 6.63 -8.98
CA ASP A 448 15.45 7.42 -9.41
C ASP A 448 14.12 6.94 -8.83
N TRP A 449 14.07 5.64 -8.58
CA TRP A 449 12.88 5.02 -8.03
C TRP A 449 13.22 3.69 -7.37
N VAL A 450 12.61 3.45 -6.22
CA VAL A 450 12.51 2.16 -5.53
C VAL A 450 11.04 1.97 -5.21
N ALA A 451 10.49 0.79 -5.43
CA ALA A 451 9.09 0.53 -5.11
C ALA A 451 8.89 0.50 -3.59
N TYR A 452 8.16 1.48 -3.03
CA TYR A 452 7.69 1.36 -1.64
C TYR A 452 6.42 0.51 -1.55
N VAL A 453 5.77 0.29 -2.68
CA VAL A 453 4.67 -0.67 -2.80
C VAL A 453 5.24 -1.99 -3.28
N GLY A 454 5.15 -3.02 -2.43
CA GLY A 454 5.68 -4.33 -2.75
C GLY A 454 4.90 -5.03 -3.87
N GLY A 455 5.61 -5.55 -4.86
CA GLY A 455 5.05 -6.36 -5.94
C GLY A 455 4.75 -7.77 -5.44
N LYS A 456 3.61 -7.96 -4.78
CA LYS A 456 3.16 -9.26 -4.28
C LYS A 456 2.71 -10.15 -5.43
N ARG A 457 3.08 -11.42 -5.39
CA ARG A 457 2.76 -12.41 -6.44
C ARG A 457 1.73 -13.42 -5.98
N GLU A 458 1.87 -13.93 -4.75
CA GLU A 458 1.02 -14.98 -4.21
C GLU A 458 0.68 -14.70 -2.74
N SER A 459 -0.55 -15.06 -2.36
CA SER A 459 -1.01 -15.07 -1.00
C SER A 459 -2.11 -16.12 -0.82
N ARG A 460 -3.33 -15.76 -0.36
CA ARG A 460 -4.45 -16.69 -0.26
C ARG A 460 -4.98 -17.06 -1.63
N ARG A 461 -5.29 -18.34 -1.80
CA ARG A 461 -6.07 -18.89 -2.92
C ARG A 461 -7.40 -19.36 -2.34
N LEU A 462 -8.49 -18.63 -2.61
CA LEU A 462 -9.83 -19.01 -2.15
C LEU A 462 -10.23 -20.35 -2.77
N LEU A 463 -10.84 -21.22 -1.98
CA LEU A 463 -11.41 -22.47 -2.49
C LEU A 463 -12.73 -22.18 -3.19
N GLY A 464 -12.77 -22.47 -4.48
CA GLY A 464 -13.99 -22.44 -5.29
C GLY A 464 -14.66 -23.80 -5.37
N ASP A 465 -15.72 -23.87 -6.16
CA ASP A 465 -16.42 -25.14 -6.45
C ASP A 465 -15.54 -26.12 -7.22
N TYR A 466 -14.54 -25.62 -7.93
CA TYR A 466 -13.55 -26.40 -8.65
C TYR A 466 -12.13 -25.93 -8.28
N ILE A 467 -11.24 -26.88 -8.00
CA ILE A 467 -9.80 -26.61 -7.78
C ILE A 467 -9.06 -26.95 -9.07
N LEU A 468 -8.49 -25.94 -9.73
CA LEU A 468 -7.67 -26.11 -10.92
C LEU A 468 -6.35 -26.82 -10.55
N LYS A 469 -5.98 -27.83 -11.34
CA LYS A 469 -4.80 -28.68 -11.11
C LYS A 469 -3.81 -28.59 -12.27
N GLU A 470 -2.57 -29.01 -12.03
CA GLU A 470 -1.54 -29.12 -13.06
C GLU A 470 -2.02 -29.91 -14.30
N ASP A 471 -2.71 -31.01 -14.06
CA ASP A 471 -3.26 -31.85 -15.14
C ASP A 471 -4.25 -31.10 -16.06
N ASP A 472 -5.04 -30.19 -15.51
CA ASP A 472 -5.99 -29.39 -16.31
C ASP A 472 -5.24 -28.50 -17.30
N LEU A 473 -4.10 -27.93 -16.88
CA LEU A 473 -3.26 -27.10 -17.71
C LEU A 473 -2.47 -27.92 -18.73
N VAL A 474 -1.79 -28.98 -18.28
CA VAL A 474 -0.95 -29.84 -19.11
C VAL A 474 -1.77 -30.57 -20.16
N LYS A 475 -2.93 -31.12 -19.77
CA LYS A 475 -3.85 -31.83 -20.66
C LYS A 475 -4.79 -30.92 -21.44
N ARG A 476 -4.76 -29.62 -21.16
CA ARG A 476 -5.63 -28.62 -21.79
C ARG A 476 -7.11 -29.00 -21.67
N VAL A 477 -7.53 -29.32 -20.43
CA VAL A 477 -8.90 -29.70 -20.15
C VAL A 477 -9.84 -28.55 -20.49
N SER A 478 -10.89 -28.85 -21.24
CA SER A 478 -11.95 -27.88 -21.53
C SER A 478 -13.02 -27.95 -20.47
N HIS A 479 -13.27 -26.84 -19.80
CA HIS A 479 -14.35 -26.71 -18.80
C HIS A 479 -15.59 -26.11 -19.48
N GLU A 480 -16.78 -26.56 -19.09
CA GLU A 480 -18.05 -26.09 -19.67
C GLU A 480 -18.24 -24.59 -19.40
N ASP A 481 -17.82 -24.13 -18.23
CA ASP A 481 -17.85 -22.74 -17.78
C ASP A 481 -16.52 -21.99 -18.00
N GLY A 482 -15.61 -22.53 -18.81
CA GLY A 482 -14.31 -21.93 -19.10
C GLY A 482 -14.41 -20.51 -19.65
N SER A 483 -13.96 -19.53 -18.87
CA SER A 483 -14.10 -18.09 -19.13
C SER A 483 -12.79 -17.40 -19.49
N PHE A 484 -11.65 -18.09 -19.45
CA PHE A 484 -10.34 -17.49 -19.80
C PHE A 484 -9.41 -18.52 -20.45
N ALA A 485 -8.35 -18.03 -21.11
CA ALA A 485 -7.29 -18.84 -21.67
C ALA A 485 -5.97 -18.55 -20.92
N ALA A 486 -5.38 -19.55 -20.28
CA ALA A 486 -4.04 -19.44 -19.73
C ALA A 486 -3.00 -19.50 -20.86
N SER A 487 -2.16 -18.50 -20.97
CA SER A 487 -1.14 -18.38 -22.04
C SER A 487 0.28 -18.16 -21.51
N TRP A 488 0.49 -18.27 -20.20
CA TRP A 488 1.79 -18.19 -19.55
C TRP A 488 2.30 -19.58 -19.17
N SER A 489 3.61 -19.72 -18.98
CA SER A 489 4.19 -20.95 -18.45
C SER A 489 3.80 -21.15 -16.98
N ILE A 490 3.81 -22.42 -16.55
CA ILE A 490 3.70 -22.73 -15.13
C ILE A 490 4.94 -22.18 -14.42
N ASP A 491 4.73 -21.37 -13.41
CA ASP A 491 5.76 -20.84 -12.52
C ASP A 491 5.80 -21.72 -11.25
N LEU A 492 6.95 -22.31 -10.92
CA LEU A 492 7.13 -23.26 -9.83
C LEU A 492 8.15 -22.76 -8.81
#